data_7abe96d9f21d60065d95254503eb5dce
#
_entry.id   7abe96d9f21d60065d95254503eb5dce
#
_cell.length_a   1.000
_cell.length_b   1.000
_cell.length_c   1.000
_cell.angle_alpha   90.00
_cell.angle_beta   90.00
_cell.angle_gamma   90.00
#
_symmetry.space_group_name_H-M   'P 1'
#
loop_
_entity.id
_entity.type
_entity.pdbx_description
1 polymer ?
#
loop_
_entity_poly.entity_id
_entity_poly.type
_entity_poly.pdbx_seq_one_letter_code
_entity_poly.pdbx_strand_id
1 'polypeptide(L)'
;LFSTDSYSFEITGDKVNLSGKITSITLKENKGVINVVSDNEKYGKTWLTYNLKLSNPNSSDQGSFYGRATAINNDGSRASASRQGVWSRKGSIYSFLSLDDVSDGNQYLCITEIDVNTDKVEMKFYAK
;
A
#
# COMPACT_ATOMS: atom_id res chain seq x y z
N LEU A 1 0.72 -21.75 -31.73
CA LEU A 1 1.34 -22.64 -30.80
C LEU A 1 1.95 -21.89 -29.63
N PHE A 2 1.69 -22.36 -28.43
CA PHE A 2 2.19 -21.71 -27.23
C PHE A 2 3.61 -22.17 -26.94
N SER A 3 4.44 -21.21 -26.53
CA SER A 3 5.75 -21.53 -26.00
C SER A 3 5.63 -22.32 -24.70
N THR A 4 6.58 -23.20 -24.46
CA THR A 4 6.69 -23.87 -23.16
C THR A 4 7.35 -22.98 -22.12
N ASP A 5 7.81 -21.79 -22.50
CA ASP A 5 8.39 -20.84 -21.57
C ASP A 5 7.34 -20.38 -20.55
N SER A 6 7.68 -20.47 -19.30
CA SER A 6 6.81 -19.91 -18.26
C SER A 6 6.99 -18.38 -18.23
N TYR A 7 5.86 -17.69 -18.21
CA TYR A 7 5.87 -16.24 -17.99
C TYR A 7 5.77 -16.02 -16.49
N SER A 8 6.85 -15.50 -15.89
CA SER A 8 6.85 -15.09 -14.50
C SER A 8 6.87 -13.56 -14.46
N PHE A 9 6.13 -13.02 -13.53
CA PHE A 9 6.21 -11.61 -13.22
C PHE A 9 7.46 -11.37 -12.40
N GLU A 10 8.38 -10.56 -12.92
CA GLU A 10 9.65 -10.30 -12.28
C GLU A 10 9.77 -8.82 -11.94
N ILE A 11 10.13 -8.54 -10.70
CA ILE A 11 10.37 -7.18 -10.22
C ILE A 11 11.87 -7.00 -10.12
N THR A 12 12.44 -6.16 -10.99
CA THR A 12 13.88 -5.95 -11.09
C THR A 12 14.33 -4.58 -10.59
N GLY A 13 13.39 -3.71 -10.22
CA GLY A 13 13.70 -2.39 -9.71
C GLY A 13 14.26 -2.43 -8.29
N ASP A 14 14.87 -1.32 -7.88
CA ASP A 14 15.38 -1.16 -6.52
C ASP A 14 14.25 -1.22 -5.50
N LYS A 15 14.53 -1.87 -4.40
CA LYS A 15 13.59 -1.98 -3.29
C LYS A 15 13.88 -0.90 -2.25
N VAL A 16 12.83 -0.21 -1.82
CA VAL A 16 12.87 0.73 -0.70
C VAL A 16 11.96 0.21 0.40
N ASN A 17 12.50 0.09 1.61
CA ASN A 17 11.72 -0.30 2.78
C ASN A 17 11.31 0.95 3.55
N LEU A 18 10.04 1.00 3.93
CA LEU A 18 9.51 2.07 4.78
C LEU A 18 8.74 1.47 5.94
N SER A 19 8.90 2.11 7.11
CA SER A 19 8.12 1.78 8.30
C SER A 19 7.18 2.92 8.61
N GLY A 20 6.02 2.59 9.15
CA GLY A 20 5.03 3.56 9.57
C GLY A 20 4.21 3.05 10.72
N LYS A 21 3.19 3.83 11.06
CA LYS A 21 2.25 3.46 12.10
C LYS A 21 0.83 3.87 11.71
N ILE A 22 -0.14 3.15 12.24
CA ILE A 22 -1.55 3.50 12.10
C ILE A 22 -1.81 4.77 12.92
N THR A 23 -2.49 5.74 12.32
CA THR A 23 -2.96 6.93 13.03
C THR A 23 -4.45 6.85 13.34
N SER A 24 -5.21 6.15 12.52
CA SER A 24 -6.62 5.86 12.77
C SER A 24 -7.07 4.65 11.96
N ILE A 25 -8.06 3.95 12.47
CA ILE A 25 -8.68 2.83 11.78
C ILE A 25 -10.17 2.85 12.07
N THR A 26 -10.99 2.68 11.03
CA THR A 26 -12.43 2.54 11.14
C THR A 26 -12.85 1.36 10.29
N LEU A 27 -13.38 0.33 10.92
CA LEU A 27 -13.89 -0.85 10.24
C LEU A 27 -15.41 -0.90 10.41
N LYS A 28 -16.10 -0.89 9.28
CA LYS A 28 -17.56 -1.03 9.20
C LYS A 28 -17.91 -2.39 8.61
N GLU A 29 -19.20 -2.67 8.48
CA GLU A 29 -19.65 -3.96 7.98
C GLU A 29 -19.16 -4.27 6.57
N ASN A 30 -19.16 -3.29 5.68
CA ASN A 30 -18.84 -3.49 4.26
C ASN A 30 -17.66 -2.67 3.74
N LYS A 31 -17.05 -1.86 4.61
CA LYS A 31 -15.91 -1.02 4.23
C LYS A 31 -15.03 -0.71 5.42
N GLY A 32 -13.78 -0.42 5.16
CA GLY A 32 -12.85 0.01 6.19
C GLY A 32 -11.94 1.12 5.68
N VAL A 33 -11.43 1.91 6.61
CA VAL A 33 -10.43 2.94 6.33
C VAL A 33 -9.31 2.81 7.34
N ILE A 34 -8.09 2.70 6.85
CA ILE A 34 -6.88 2.71 7.67
C ILE A 34 -6.03 3.88 7.23
N ASN A 35 -5.68 4.75 8.17
CA ASN A 35 -4.78 5.87 7.94
C ASN A 35 -3.44 5.59 8.60
N VAL A 36 -2.36 5.90 7.88
CA VAL A 36 -0.99 5.59 8.24
C VAL A 36 -0.12 6.82 8.05
N VAL A 37 0.87 6.98 8.89
CA VAL A 37 1.93 7.97 8.73
C VAL A 37 3.27 7.26 8.65
N SER A 38 4.14 7.74 7.78
CA SER A 38 5.49 7.21 7.57
C SER A 38 6.44 8.37 7.25
N ASP A 39 7.72 8.16 7.52
CA ASP A 39 8.77 9.07 7.10
C ASP A 39 9.71 8.36 6.14
N ASN A 40 10.15 9.06 5.10
CA ASN A 40 11.15 8.51 4.18
C ASN A 40 12.07 9.62 3.67
N GLU A 41 13.26 9.23 3.24
CA GLU A 41 14.28 10.19 2.80
C GLU A 41 13.91 10.88 1.48
N LYS A 42 13.26 10.16 0.59
CA LYS A 42 12.97 10.67 -0.75
C LYS A 42 11.84 11.70 -0.74
N TYR A 43 10.75 11.40 -0.05
CA TYR A 43 9.53 12.22 -0.10
C TYR A 43 9.23 12.96 1.20
N GLY A 44 9.87 12.58 2.31
CA GLY A 44 9.63 13.17 3.61
C GLY A 44 8.48 12.51 4.36
N LYS A 45 7.81 13.28 5.21
CA LYS A 45 6.66 12.77 5.96
C LYS A 45 5.51 12.48 5.01
N THR A 46 4.96 11.29 5.11
CA THR A 46 3.96 10.78 4.20
C THR A 46 2.74 10.30 4.97
N TRP A 47 1.56 10.71 4.52
CA TRP A 47 0.27 10.25 5.03
C TRP A 47 -0.37 9.38 3.97
N LEU A 48 -0.83 8.18 4.39
CA LEU A 48 -1.40 7.20 3.48
C LEU A 48 -2.79 6.81 3.99
N THR A 49 -3.73 6.68 3.07
CA THR A 49 -5.07 6.20 3.38
C THR A 49 -5.35 4.94 2.56
N TYR A 50 -5.82 3.92 3.25
CA TYR A 50 -6.25 2.65 2.65
C TYR A 50 -7.76 2.53 2.82
N ASN A 51 -8.49 2.56 1.71
CA ASN A 51 -9.93 2.35 1.70
C ASN A 51 -10.21 0.92 1.28
N LEU A 52 -10.64 0.09 2.22
CA LEU A 52 -10.89 -1.32 2.00
C LEU A 52 -12.35 -1.57 1.69
N LYS A 53 -12.59 -2.42 0.73
CA LYS A 53 -13.89 -3.04 0.53
C LYS A 53 -13.91 -4.35 1.33
N LEU A 54 -14.80 -4.44 2.31
CA LEU A 54 -14.89 -5.58 3.23
C LEU A 54 -15.91 -6.63 2.78
N SER A 55 -16.89 -6.26 1.98
CA SER A 55 -17.84 -7.23 1.43
C SER A 55 -17.28 -7.80 0.12
N ASN A 56 -16.64 -8.95 0.24
CA ASN A 56 -16.11 -9.66 -0.92
C ASN A 56 -16.90 -10.96 -1.12
N PRO A 57 -17.44 -11.21 -2.32
CA PRO A 57 -18.18 -12.45 -2.56
C PRO A 57 -17.31 -13.70 -2.54
N ASN A 58 -15.99 -13.55 -2.66
CA ASN A 58 -15.06 -14.68 -2.73
C ASN A 58 -14.54 -15.10 -1.36
N SER A 59 -14.39 -14.15 -0.43
CA SER A 59 -13.83 -14.41 0.90
C SER A 59 -14.08 -13.23 1.82
N SER A 60 -14.32 -13.50 3.11
CA SER A 60 -14.43 -12.46 4.15
C SER A 60 -13.08 -11.84 4.52
N ASP A 61 -11.97 -12.46 4.13
CA ASP A 61 -10.63 -12.08 4.54
C ASP A 61 -9.79 -11.51 3.39
N GLN A 62 -10.42 -11.07 2.34
CA GLN A 62 -9.74 -10.43 1.22
C GLN A 62 -10.68 -9.54 0.43
N GLY A 63 -10.11 -8.64 -0.35
CA GLY A 63 -10.88 -7.73 -1.18
C GLY A 63 -9.99 -6.79 -1.97
N SER A 64 -10.62 -5.78 -2.52
CA SER A 64 -9.93 -4.70 -3.21
C SER A 64 -9.77 -3.49 -2.28
N PHE A 65 -8.82 -2.63 -2.61
CA PHE A 65 -8.68 -1.34 -1.95
C PHE A 65 -8.24 -0.29 -2.94
N TYR A 66 -8.50 0.96 -2.59
CA TYR A 66 -7.90 2.12 -3.24
C TYR A 66 -7.44 3.08 -2.16
N GLY A 67 -6.47 3.91 -2.49
CA GLY A 67 -5.96 4.85 -1.53
C GLY A 67 -5.17 5.97 -2.17
N ARG A 68 -4.69 6.82 -1.30
CA ARG A 68 -3.81 7.93 -1.67
C ARG A 68 -2.67 8.02 -0.67
N ALA A 69 -1.56 8.52 -1.17
CA ALA A 69 -0.47 8.97 -0.33
C ALA A 69 -0.20 10.45 -0.65
N THR A 70 0.10 11.21 0.38
CA THR A 70 0.54 12.60 0.25
C THR A 70 1.78 12.77 1.09
N ALA A 71 2.83 13.30 0.51
CA ALA A 71 4.09 13.55 1.21
C ALA A 71 4.43 15.04 1.14
N ILE A 72 4.99 15.55 2.23
CA ILE A 72 5.51 16.93 2.31
C ILE A 72 6.94 16.83 2.83
N ASN A 73 7.87 17.26 2.01
CA ASN A 73 9.28 17.26 2.35
C ASN A 73 9.64 18.46 3.23
N ASN A 74 10.83 18.45 3.82
CA ASN A 74 11.29 19.54 4.71
C ASN A 74 11.37 20.90 4.01
N ASP A 75 11.57 20.92 2.70
CA ASP A 75 11.58 22.15 1.91
C ASP A 75 10.18 22.63 1.52
N GLY A 76 9.14 21.93 1.96
CA GLY A 76 7.75 22.22 1.64
C GLY A 76 7.27 21.66 0.31
N SER A 77 8.12 21.00 -0.45
CA SER A 77 7.69 20.35 -1.69
C SER A 77 6.73 19.22 -1.42
N ARG A 78 5.74 19.06 -2.29
CA ARG A 78 4.64 18.12 -2.11
C ARG A 78 4.62 17.10 -3.24
N ALA A 79 4.42 15.83 -2.88
CA ALA A 79 4.16 14.76 -3.82
C ALA A 79 2.89 14.03 -3.42
N SER A 80 2.22 13.44 -4.39
CA SER A 80 1.03 12.62 -4.12
C SER A 80 1.04 11.40 -5.01
N ALA A 81 0.35 10.35 -4.57
CA ALA A 81 0.22 9.12 -5.32
C ALA A 81 -1.20 8.61 -5.24
N SER A 82 -1.71 8.09 -6.35
CA SER A 82 -2.89 7.24 -6.37
C SER A 82 -2.43 5.80 -6.18
N ARG A 83 -3.21 5.03 -5.45
CA ARG A 83 -2.88 3.65 -5.10
C ARG A 83 -4.11 2.78 -5.26
N GLN A 84 -3.93 1.60 -5.81
CA GLN A 84 -5.03 0.64 -5.98
C GLN A 84 -4.48 -0.77 -6.00
N GLY A 85 -5.27 -1.71 -5.54
CA GLY A 85 -4.85 -3.10 -5.51
C GLY A 85 -5.79 -3.97 -4.71
N VAL A 86 -5.21 -4.95 -4.04
CA VAL A 86 -5.94 -5.95 -3.28
C VAL A 86 -5.39 -6.05 -1.87
N TRP A 87 -6.23 -6.53 -0.97
CA TRP A 87 -5.82 -6.81 0.41
C TRP A 87 -6.27 -8.20 0.81
N SER A 88 -5.56 -8.77 1.76
CA SER A 88 -5.95 -9.99 2.44
C SER A 88 -5.60 -9.85 3.92
N ARG A 89 -6.26 -10.64 4.75
CA ARG A 89 -6.05 -10.61 6.20
C ARG A 89 -5.79 -12.03 6.71
N LYS A 90 -4.80 -12.12 7.59
CA LYS A 90 -4.56 -13.34 8.35
C LYS A 90 -4.32 -12.93 9.81
N GLY A 91 -5.26 -13.29 10.69
CA GLY A 91 -5.23 -12.82 12.07
C GLY A 91 -5.32 -11.28 12.13
N SER A 92 -4.39 -10.66 12.83
CA SER A 92 -4.31 -9.20 12.96
C SER A 92 -3.52 -8.52 11.83
N ILE A 93 -2.98 -9.29 10.88
CA ILE A 93 -2.13 -8.77 9.81
C ILE A 93 -2.96 -8.59 8.54
N TYR A 94 -3.03 -7.35 8.06
CA TYR A 94 -3.55 -7.01 6.75
C TYR A 94 -2.40 -6.84 5.78
N SER A 95 -2.46 -7.54 4.65
CA SER A 95 -1.46 -7.47 3.59
C SER A 95 -2.05 -6.81 2.36
N PHE A 96 -1.32 -5.85 1.78
CA PHE A 96 -1.77 -5.09 0.62
C PHE A 96 -0.76 -5.24 -0.49
N LEU A 97 -1.26 -5.41 -1.70
CA LEU A 97 -0.47 -5.34 -2.92
C LEU A 97 -1.06 -4.22 -3.75
N SER A 98 -0.27 -3.19 -4.05
CA SER A 98 -0.75 -2.04 -4.79
C SER A 98 0.17 -1.64 -5.94
N LEU A 99 -0.43 -0.96 -6.90
CA LEU A 99 0.27 -0.23 -7.95
C LEU A 99 0.10 1.26 -7.62
N ASP A 100 1.22 1.96 -7.53
CA ASP A 100 1.27 3.34 -7.07
C ASP A 100 1.76 4.23 -8.20
N ASP A 101 1.00 5.28 -8.50
CA ASP A 101 1.31 6.26 -9.53
C ASP A 101 1.58 7.61 -8.86
N VAL A 102 2.84 8.04 -8.90
CA VAL A 102 3.31 9.21 -8.14
C VAL A 102 3.38 10.44 -9.03
N SER A 103 3.08 11.61 -8.45
CA SER A 103 3.04 12.88 -9.17
C SER A 103 4.38 13.34 -9.75
N ASP A 104 5.49 12.76 -9.30
CA ASP A 104 6.82 13.02 -9.86
C ASP A 104 7.14 12.17 -11.11
N GLY A 105 6.21 11.34 -11.55
CA GLY A 105 6.39 10.45 -12.70
C GLY A 105 6.89 9.06 -12.36
N ASN A 106 7.24 8.81 -11.10
CA ASN A 106 7.62 7.46 -10.67
C ASN A 106 6.39 6.57 -10.49
N GLN A 107 6.56 5.29 -10.74
CA GLN A 107 5.53 4.27 -10.53
C GLN A 107 6.15 3.11 -9.78
N TYR A 108 5.39 2.56 -8.82
CA TYR A 108 5.88 1.51 -7.95
C TYR A 108 4.88 0.37 -7.84
N LEU A 109 5.42 -0.83 -7.60
CA LEU A 109 4.66 -1.91 -7.00
C LEU A 109 4.99 -1.90 -5.50
N CYS A 110 3.95 -1.87 -4.67
CA CYS A 110 4.12 -1.78 -3.23
C CYS A 110 3.49 -2.98 -2.52
N ILE A 111 4.24 -3.55 -1.59
CA ILE A 111 3.75 -4.59 -0.68
C ILE A 111 3.74 -4.00 0.72
N THR A 112 2.56 -4.01 1.36
CA THR A 112 2.37 -3.43 2.69
C THR A 112 1.85 -4.49 3.64
N GLU A 113 2.39 -4.54 4.85
CA GLU A 113 1.83 -5.28 5.97
C GLU A 113 1.47 -4.33 7.09
N ILE A 114 0.24 -4.45 7.59
CA ILE A 114 -0.28 -3.64 8.69
C ILE A 114 -0.74 -4.59 9.80
N ASP A 115 -0.16 -4.45 10.97
CA ASP A 115 -0.61 -5.17 12.16
C ASP A 115 -1.54 -4.26 12.96
N VAL A 116 -2.83 -4.56 12.96
CA VAL A 116 -3.83 -3.71 13.63
C VAL A 116 -3.78 -3.81 15.15
N ASN A 117 -3.10 -4.81 15.70
CA ASN A 117 -2.94 -4.92 17.17
C ASN A 117 -1.75 -4.11 17.69
N THR A 118 -0.72 -3.89 16.89
CA THR A 118 0.49 -3.17 17.31
C THR A 118 0.62 -1.80 16.65
N ASP A 119 -0.25 -1.47 15.71
CA ASP A 119 -0.21 -0.27 14.88
C ASP A 119 1.01 -0.18 13.95
N LYS A 120 1.79 -1.25 13.83
CA LYS A 120 2.98 -1.26 12.99
C LYS A 120 2.64 -1.45 11.53
N VAL A 121 3.33 -0.69 10.68
CA VAL A 121 3.19 -0.76 9.23
C VAL A 121 4.58 -0.91 8.62
N GLU A 122 4.72 -1.90 7.74
CA GLU A 122 5.93 -2.13 6.96
C GLU A 122 5.59 -2.14 5.48
N MET A 123 6.35 -1.39 4.69
CA MET A 123 6.11 -1.25 3.26
C MET A 123 7.39 -1.52 2.49
N LYS A 124 7.24 -2.19 1.34
CA LYS A 124 8.32 -2.43 0.38
C LYS A 124 7.88 -1.88 -0.96
N PHE A 125 8.61 -0.90 -1.47
CA PHE A 125 8.36 -0.28 -2.74
C PHE A 125 9.38 -0.76 -3.77
N TYR A 126 8.89 -1.23 -4.90
CA TYR A 126 9.71 -1.67 -6.03
C TYR A 126 9.48 -0.73 -7.20
N ALA A 127 10.51 -0.03 -7.64
CA ALA A 127 10.42 0.86 -8.78
C ALA A 127 10.13 0.07 -10.07
N LYS A 128 9.34 0.68 -10.92
CA LYS A 128 9.06 0.13 -12.24
C LYS A 128 10.28 0.14 -13.14
#